data_f28fccb11c7c56fc3d25b10b752ffb2e
#
_entry.id   f28fccb11c7c56fc3d25b10b752ffb2e
#
_cell.length_a   1.000
_cell.length_b   1.000
_cell.length_c   1.000
_cell.angle_alpha   90.00
_cell.angle_beta   90.00
_cell.angle_gamma   90.00
#
_symmetry.space_group_name_H-M   'P 1'
#
loop_
_entity.id
_entity.type
_entity.pdbx_description
1 polymer ?
#
loop_
_entity_poly.entity_id
_entity_poly.type
_entity_poly.pdbx_seq_one_letter_code
_entity_poly.pdbx_strand_id
1 'polypeptide(L)'
;MHDDAPSAVMPSGLVPVPEPLVFLAGAWATERTMLDRAGGATGTFTGTTTFTPDDGGLRWDEEGTARWASYRGPASRSYRIDADDTGVVVTFPDGRVLCRLDLSRGRARDEHPCSPDTYRVDFTVPSPDTVRYSWDVIGPAKNLLLTTVLTRIGAGPLRPPTGPPRAPWSPSGGA
;
A
#
# COMPACT_ATOMS: atom_id res chain seq x y z
N MET A 1 -31.13 -3.59 38.13
CA MET A 1 -30.19 -2.68 37.44
C MET A 1 -29.41 -3.51 36.44
N HIS A 2 -29.87 -3.49 35.22
CA HIS A 2 -29.14 -4.14 34.09
C HIS A 2 -28.28 -3.06 33.48
N ASP A 3 -26.99 -3.26 33.56
CA ASP A 3 -25.98 -2.43 32.92
C ASP A 3 -25.90 -2.89 31.44
N ASP A 4 -26.53 -2.13 30.57
CA ASP A 4 -26.49 -2.32 29.13
C ASP A 4 -25.24 -1.60 28.61
N ALA A 5 -24.12 -2.31 28.58
CA ALA A 5 -22.91 -1.83 27.92
C ALA A 5 -23.19 -1.74 26.42
N PRO A 6 -22.93 -0.60 25.76
CA PRO A 6 -23.11 -0.50 24.31
C PRO A 6 -22.13 -1.45 23.62
N SER A 7 -22.69 -2.46 22.98
CA SER A 7 -21.98 -3.36 22.08
C SER A 7 -21.39 -2.50 20.95
N ALA A 8 -20.09 -2.33 20.95
CA ALA A 8 -19.37 -1.68 19.85
C ALA A 8 -19.61 -2.50 18.57
N VAL A 9 -20.49 -2.03 17.74
CA VAL A 9 -20.71 -2.57 16.39
C VAL A 9 -19.41 -2.36 15.61
N MET A 10 -18.60 -3.40 15.50
CA MET A 10 -17.46 -3.42 14.61
C MET A 10 -17.99 -3.30 13.18
N PRO A 11 -17.57 -2.33 12.37
CA PRO A 11 -17.97 -2.26 10.99
C PRO A 11 -17.46 -3.50 10.27
N SER A 12 -18.40 -4.40 10.01
CA SER A 12 -18.13 -5.67 9.30
C SER A 12 -18.14 -5.40 7.80
N GLY A 13 -17.03 -4.90 7.22
CA GLY A 13 -16.91 -4.77 5.78
C GLY A 13 -15.60 -4.11 5.36
N LEU A 14 -14.96 -4.70 4.35
CA LEU A 14 -13.84 -4.07 3.65
C LEU A 14 -14.39 -2.99 2.71
N VAL A 15 -13.60 -1.95 2.47
CA VAL A 15 -13.96 -0.85 1.57
C VAL A 15 -13.55 -1.23 0.14
N PRO A 16 -14.50 -1.35 -0.81
CA PRO A 16 -14.19 -1.53 -2.21
C PRO A 16 -13.37 -0.36 -2.77
N VAL A 17 -12.36 -0.66 -3.58
CA VAL A 17 -11.48 0.35 -4.19
C VAL A 17 -11.46 0.16 -5.71
N PRO A 18 -12.44 0.72 -6.44
CA PRO A 18 -12.52 0.60 -7.89
C PRO A 18 -11.40 1.37 -8.61
N GLU A 19 -10.87 2.42 -7.99
CA GLU A 19 -9.81 3.26 -8.55
C GLU A 19 -8.56 3.26 -7.64
N PRO A 20 -7.75 2.18 -7.63
CA PRO A 20 -6.65 2.00 -6.69
C PRO A 20 -5.59 3.08 -6.76
N LEU A 21 -5.27 3.59 -7.96
CA LEU A 21 -4.26 4.65 -8.12
C LEU A 21 -4.70 5.96 -7.47
N VAL A 22 -5.98 6.32 -7.59
CA VAL A 22 -6.56 7.51 -6.95
C VAL A 22 -6.62 7.33 -5.44
N PHE A 23 -7.08 6.15 -5.00
CA PHE A 23 -7.22 5.83 -3.58
C PHE A 23 -5.89 5.84 -2.83
N LEU A 24 -4.85 5.22 -3.40
CA LEU A 24 -3.54 5.09 -2.74
C LEU A 24 -2.75 6.40 -2.73
N ALA A 25 -2.93 7.27 -3.72
CA ALA A 25 -2.15 8.51 -3.85
C ALA A 25 -2.12 9.32 -2.55
N GLY A 26 -0.93 9.81 -2.20
CA GLY A 26 -0.69 10.60 -0.99
C GLY A 26 0.26 9.95 0.01
N ALA A 27 0.26 10.45 1.24
CA ALA A 27 1.16 10.01 2.30
C ALA A 27 0.43 9.20 3.38
N TRP A 28 1.12 8.19 3.89
CA TRP A 28 0.61 7.24 4.87
C TRP A 28 1.66 6.99 5.96
N ALA A 29 1.25 7.05 7.21
CA ALA A 29 2.06 6.54 8.32
C ALA A 29 2.16 5.01 8.21
N THR A 30 3.36 4.48 8.38
CA THR A 30 3.66 3.06 8.17
C THR A 30 4.14 2.43 9.45
N GLU A 31 3.45 1.39 9.88
CA GLU A 31 3.87 0.51 10.96
C GLU A 31 3.97 -0.92 10.41
N ARG A 32 5.12 -1.55 10.61
CA ARG A 32 5.35 -2.93 10.16
C ARG A 32 5.98 -3.76 11.26
N THR A 33 5.46 -4.97 11.45
CA THR A 33 6.12 -6.04 12.17
C THR A 33 6.77 -7.00 11.19
N MET A 34 7.92 -7.53 11.56
CA MET A 34 8.71 -8.44 10.76
C MET A 34 9.06 -9.65 11.62
N LEU A 35 8.79 -10.85 11.13
CA LEU A 35 9.09 -12.10 11.79
C LEU A 35 9.97 -12.96 10.87
N ASP A 36 11.16 -13.28 11.33
CA ASP A 36 11.95 -14.36 10.75
C ASP A 36 11.57 -15.68 11.43
N ARG A 37 10.79 -16.50 10.73
CA ARG A 37 10.31 -17.77 11.27
C ARG A 37 11.43 -18.83 11.37
N ALA A 38 12.49 -18.68 10.61
CA ALA A 38 13.63 -19.60 10.63
C ALA A 38 14.49 -19.36 11.88
N GLY A 39 14.80 -18.11 12.17
CA GLY A 39 15.63 -17.73 13.33
C GLY A 39 14.85 -17.32 14.57
N GLY A 40 13.52 -17.15 14.45
CA GLY A 40 12.67 -16.66 15.55
C GLY A 40 12.87 -15.18 15.89
N ALA A 41 13.65 -14.44 15.11
CA ALA A 41 13.90 -13.03 15.34
C ALA A 41 12.68 -12.19 14.92
N THR A 42 12.38 -11.16 15.70
CA THR A 42 11.36 -10.18 15.39
C THR A 42 11.97 -8.80 15.17
N GLY A 43 11.34 -8.03 14.28
CA GLY A 43 11.74 -6.67 13.98
C GLY A 43 10.54 -5.79 13.77
N THR A 44 10.78 -4.48 13.69
CA THR A 44 9.78 -3.48 13.38
C THR A 44 10.31 -2.48 12.35
N PHE A 45 9.40 -1.89 11.59
CA PHE A 45 9.68 -0.72 10.78
C PHE A 45 8.60 0.33 11.08
N THR A 46 9.04 1.57 11.28
CA THR A 46 8.15 2.71 11.46
C THR A 46 8.63 3.84 10.55
N GLY A 47 7.72 4.40 9.78
CA GLY A 47 8.08 5.44 8.82
C GLY A 47 6.89 5.99 8.06
N THR A 48 7.15 6.43 6.85
CA THR A 48 6.16 6.98 5.92
C THR A 48 6.20 6.22 4.60
N THR A 49 5.02 5.89 4.09
CA THR A 49 4.83 5.44 2.72
C THR A 49 4.23 6.59 1.92
N THR A 50 4.81 6.91 0.78
CA THR A 50 4.30 7.93 -0.14
C THR A 50 4.00 7.30 -1.50
N PHE A 51 2.78 7.49 -1.98
CA PHE A 51 2.37 7.13 -3.33
C PHE A 51 2.27 8.41 -4.15
N THR A 52 3.25 8.66 -5.01
CA THR A 52 3.35 9.87 -5.83
C THR A 52 2.92 9.56 -7.26
N PRO A 53 1.95 10.30 -7.85
CA PRO A 53 1.64 10.17 -9.27
C PRO A 53 2.88 10.33 -10.14
N ASP A 54 3.09 9.39 -11.05
CA ASP A 54 4.26 9.34 -11.91
C ASP A 54 3.91 8.59 -13.21
N ASP A 55 3.98 9.29 -14.35
CA ASP A 55 3.76 8.75 -15.70
C ASP A 55 2.55 7.80 -15.81
N GLY A 56 1.38 8.27 -15.36
CA GLY A 56 0.11 7.52 -15.42
C GLY A 56 -0.08 6.44 -14.37
N GLY A 57 0.95 6.15 -13.57
CA GLY A 57 0.93 5.24 -12.44
C GLY A 57 1.25 5.95 -11.13
N LEU A 58 1.78 5.19 -10.16
CA LEU A 58 2.29 5.70 -8.89
C LEU A 58 3.70 5.19 -8.65
N ARG A 59 4.58 6.06 -8.15
CA ARG A 59 5.77 5.64 -7.46
C ARG A 59 5.43 5.41 -5.99
N TRP A 60 5.78 4.25 -5.46
CA TRP A 60 5.59 3.86 -4.08
C TRP A 60 6.93 3.89 -3.38
N ASP A 61 7.14 4.87 -2.52
CA ASP A 61 8.36 5.01 -1.72
C ASP A 61 8.05 4.79 -0.25
N GLU A 62 8.89 4.05 0.45
CA GLU A 62 8.88 3.89 1.90
C GLU A 62 10.20 4.39 2.47
N GLU A 63 10.11 5.21 3.51
CA GLU A 63 11.26 5.72 4.26
C GLU A 63 10.97 5.67 5.75
N GLY A 64 11.92 5.22 6.55
CA GLY A 64 11.74 5.13 8.00
C GLY A 64 12.91 4.48 8.71
N THR A 65 12.61 3.95 9.88
CA THR A 65 13.58 3.27 10.76
C THR A 65 13.19 1.81 10.91
N ALA A 66 14.11 0.91 10.58
CA ALA A 66 14.02 -0.51 10.87
C ALA A 66 14.75 -0.84 12.18
N ARG A 67 14.20 -1.79 12.92
CA ARG A 67 14.80 -2.35 14.15
C ARG A 67 14.72 -3.87 14.08
N TRP A 68 15.85 -4.51 14.24
CA TRP A 68 16.02 -5.93 14.49
C TRP A 68 16.83 -6.10 15.77
N ALA A 69 16.86 -7.26 16.37
CA ALA A 69 17.52 -7.56 17.65
C ALA A 69 18.78 -6.72 17.96
N SER A 70 19.73 -6.63 17.02
CA SER A 70 21.01 -5.91 17.16
C SER A 70 21.17 -4.73 16.20
N TYR A 71 20.15 -4.43 15.38
CA TYR A 71 20.21 -3.37 14.38
C TYR A 71 19.09 -2.34 14.58
N ARG A 72 19.45 -1.08 14.53
CA ARG A 72 18.54 0.04 14.39
C ARG A 72 19.14 1.05 13.42
N GLY A 73 18.42 1.34 12.35
CA GLY A 73 18.92 2.28 11.36
C GLY A 73 17.88 2.66 10.32
N PRO A 74 18.23 3.61 9.45
CA PRO A 74 17.36 4.00 8.36
C PRO A 74 17.14 2.83 7.40
N ALA A 75 15.94 2.76 6.86
CA ALA A 75 15.58 1.82 5.81
C ALA A 75 14.65 2.49 4.82
N SER A 76 14.83 2.18 3.55
CA SER A 76 13.99 2.67 2.46
C SER A 76 13.81 1.59 1.41
N ARG A 77 12.72 1.69 0.65
CA ARG A 77 12.48 0.88 -0.56
C ARG A 77 11.50 1.60 -1.48
N SER A 78 11.56 1.23 -2.76
CA SER A 78 10.70 1.81 -3.77
C SER A 78 10.11 0.72 -4.66
N TYR A 79 8.92 0.99 -5.16
CA TYR A 79 8.21 0.19 -6.16
C TYR A 79 7.49 1.12 -7.13
N ARG A 80 6.98 0.55 -8.21
CA ARG A 80 6.06 1.21 -9.11
C ARG A 80 4.72 0.49 -9.10
N ILE A 81 3.63 1.25 -9.24
CA ILE A 81 2.27 0.72 -9.38
C ILE A 81 1.69 1.29 -10.67
N ASP A 82 1.27 0.43 -11.57
CA ASP A 82 0.61 0.80 -12.82
C ASP A 82 -0.78 0.15 -12.89
N ALA A 83 -1.69 0.75 -13.67
CA ALA A 83 -2.96 0.12 -13.97
C ALA A 83 -2.75 -1.18 -14.77
N ASP A 84 -3.60 -2.17 -14.52
CA ASP A 84 -3.65 -3.45 -15.20
C ASP A 84 -5.11 -3.74 -15.60
N ASP A 85 -5.34 -4.69 -16.48
CA ASP A 85 -6.68 -5.07 -16.96
C ASP A 85 -7.64 -5.47 -15.84
N THR A 86 -7.13 -5.97 -14.72
CA THR A 86 -7.91 -6.46 -13.57
C THR A 86 -7.76 -5.61 -12.30
N GLY A 87 -6.91 -4.59 -12.33
CA GLY A 87 -6.62 -3.77 -11.15
C GLY A 87 -5.30 -3.03 -11.29
N VAL A 88 -4.31 -3.40 -10.48
CA VAL A 88 -2.96 -2.82 -10.57
C VAL A 88 -1.88 -3.89 -10.53
N VAL A 89 -0.77 -3.59 -11.17
CA VAL A 89 0.49 -4.35 -11.07
C VAL A 89 1.51 -3.56 -10.29
N VAL A 90 2.16 -4.23 -9.33
CA VAL A 90 3.29 -3.68 -8.57
C VAL A 90 4.58 -4.27 -9.12
N THR A 91 5.54 -3.42 -9.42
CA THR A 91 6.85 -3.82 -9.95
C THR A 91 7.99 -3.31 -9.10
N PHE A 92 9.10 -4.03 -9.12
CA PHE A 92 10.38 -3.54 -8.62
C PHE A 92 10.91 -2.40 -9.51
N PRO A 93 11.89 -1.59 -9.03
CA PRO A 93 12.51 -0.54 -9.85
C PRO A 93 13.14 -1.03 -11.14
N ASP A 94 13.55 -2.30 -11.20
CA ASP A 94 14.10 -2.94 -12.40
C ASP A 94 13.03 -3.47 -13.38
N GLY A 95 11.74 -3.24 -13.09
CA GLY A 95 10.61 -3.63 -13.93
C GLY A 95 10.08 -5.04 -13.71
N ARG A 96 10.72 -5.86 -12.86
CA ARG A 96 10.20 -7.20 -12.53
C ARG A 96 8.89 -7.09 -11.74
N VAL A 97 7.91 -7.89 -12.11
CA VAL A 97 6.62 -7.93 -11.39
C VAL A 97 6.83 -8.49 -9.98
N LEU A 98 6.26 -7.80 -9.00
CA LEU A 98 6.18 -8.26 -7.62
C LEU A 98 4.82 -8.92 -7.33
N CYS A 99 3.73 -8.25 -7.69
CA CYS A 99 2.38 -8.80 -7.53
C CYS A 99 1.35 -8.06 -8.40
N ARG A 100 0.13 -8.66 -8.51
CA ARG A 100 -1.05 -8.05 -9.11
C ARG A 100 -2.16 -7.99 -8.06
N LEU A 101 -2.86 -6.86 -8.00
CA LEU A 101 -3.87 -6.62 -6.96
C LEU A 101 -5.17 -6.12 -7.60
N ASP A 102 -6.24 -6.92 -7.47
CA ASP A 102 -7.61 -6.47 -7.71
C ASP A 102 -8.24 -6.05 -6.37
N LEU A 103 -8.33 -4.75 -6.15
CA LEU A 103 -8.89 -4.16 -4.93
C LEU A 103 -10.38 -3.80 -5.06
N SER A 104 -11.05 -4.20 -6.13
CA SER A 104 -12.46 -3.87 -6.39
C SER A 104 -13.40 -4.29 -5.26
N ARG A 105 -13.02 -5.28 -4.45
CA ARG A 105 -13.76 -5.76 -3.26
C ARG A 105 -13.10 -5.40 -1.93
N GLY A 106 -12.10 -4.51 -1.94
CA GLY A 106 -11.35 -4.12 -0.75
C GLY A 106 -10.36 -5.17 -0.24
N ARG A 107 -10.13 -6.24 -1.00
CA ARG A 107 -9.15 -7.28 -0.70
C ARG A 107 -8.57 -7.86 -1.97
N ALA A 108 -7.26 -8.05 -1.96
CA ALA A 108 -6.55 -8.77 -3.02
C ALA A 108 -5.54 -9.75 -2.42
N ARG A 109 -5.29 -10.83 -3.14
CA ARG A 109 -4.25 -11.82 -2.85
C ARG A 109 -3.53 -12.18 -4.12
N ASP A 110 -2.24 -12.33 -4.02
CA ASP A 110 -1.42 -12.82 -5.12
C ASP A 110 -0.26 -13.67 -4.60
N GLU A 111 0.23 -14.56 -5.43
CA GLU A 111 1.42 -15.35 -5.19
C GLU A 111 2.34 -15.23 -6.41
N HIS A 112 3.54 -14.76 -6.19
CA HIS A 112 4.52 -14.57 -7.25
C HIS A 112 5.82 -15.32 -6.95
N PRO A 113 6.20 -16.30 -7.77
CA PRO A 113 7.51 -16.92 -7.71
C PRO A 113 8.57 -15.92 -8.18
N CYS A 114 9.48 -15.56 -7.28
CA CYS A 114 10.62 -14.70 -7.56
C CYS A 114 11.89 -15.49 -7.20
N SER A 115 12.20 -16.46 -8.07
CA SER A 115 13.26 -17.45 -7.83
C SER A 115 14.53 -16.84 -7.22
N PRO A 116 15.05 -17.43 -6.11
CA PRO A 116 14.67 -18.70 -5.50
C PRO A 116 13.52 -18.60 -4.48
N ASP A 117 12.93 -17.42 -4.28
CA ASP A 117 11.92 -17.15 -3.27
C ASP A 117 10.50 -17.14 -3.88
N THR A 118 9.49 -17.39 -3.05
CA THR A 118 8.07 -17.17 -3.37
C THR A 118 7.52 -16.08 -2.46
N TYR A 119 6.85 -15.11 -3.05
CA TYR A 119 6.18 -14.02 -2.37
C TYR A 119 4.68 -14.22 -2.41
N ARG A 120 4.02 -14.22 -1.26
CA ARG A 120 2.55 -14.18 -1.14
C ARG A 120 2.15 -12.86 -0.50
N VAL A 121 1.17 -12.21 -1.08
CA VAL A 121 0.60 -10.98 -0.52
C VAL A 121 -0.87 -11.21 -0.15
N ASP A 122 -1.28 -10.68 0.99
CA ASP A 122 -2.68 -10.46 1.37
C ASP A 122 -2.85 -8.98 1.66
N PHE A 123 -3.68 -8.29 0.88
CA PHE A 123 -3.90 -6.86 0.93
C PHE A 123 -5.36 -6.59 1.25
N THR A 124 -5.65 -5.73 2.22
CA THR A 124 -7.00 -5.39 2.66
C THR A 124 -7.16 -3.90 2.92
N VAL A 125 -8.36 -3.39 2.71
CA VAL A 125 -8.74 -2.00 2.97
C VAL A 125 -9.87 -1.96 4.01
N PRO A 126 -9.54 -1.96 5.32
CA PRO A 126 -10.55 -1.96 6.39
C PRO A 126 -11.32 -0.66 6.50
N SER A 127 -10.76 0.48 6.06
CA SER A 127 -11.41 1.78 6.07
C SER A 127 -10.82 2.68 4.97
N PRO A 128 -11.45 3.83 4.64
CA PRO A 128 -10.89 4.79 3.68
C PRO A 128 -9.51 5.32 4.05
N ASP A 129 -9.15 5.28 5.33
CA ASP A 129 -7.91 5.83 5.86
C ASP A 129 -6.94 4.74 6.37
N THR A 130 -7.26 3.47 6.13
CA THR A 130 -6.42 2.36 6.59
C THR A 130 -6.26 1.30 5.50
N VAL A 131 -5.03 0.93 5.26
CA VAL A 131 -4.64 -0.20 4.41
C VAL A 131 -3.83 -1.18 5.26
N ARG A 132 -4.07 -2.46 5.08
CA ARG A 132 -3.28 -3.53 5.70
C ARG A 132 -2.79 -4.49 4.65
N TYR A 133 -1.54 -4.88 4.75
CA TYR A 133 -1.03 -5.95 3.90
C TYR A 133 0.04 -6.78 4.60
N SER A 134 0.15 -8.02 4.21
CA SER A 134 1.23 -8.90 4.65
C SER A 134 1.97 -9.47 3.46
N TRP A 135 3.27 -9.64 3.63
CA TRP A 135 4.14 -10.40 2.75
C TRP A 135 4.59 -11.66 3.47
N ASP A 136 4.30 -12.80 2.89
CA ASP A 136 4.82 -14.09 3.29
C ASP A 136 5.88 -14.49 2.26
N VAL A 137 7.16 -14.49 2.68
CA VAL A 137 8.30 -14.74 1.81
C VAL A 137 8.96 -16.04 2.22
N ILE A 138 8.92 -17.03 1.35
CA ILE A 138 9.47 -18.36 1.60
C ILE A 138 10.50 -18.68 0.52
N GLY A 139 11.68 -19.08 0.94
CA GLY A 139 12.77 -19.51 0.06
C GLY A 139 13.83 -20.32 0.80
N PRO A 140 14.88 -20.78 0.10
CA PRO A 140 15.93 -21.60 0.71
C PRO A 140 16.65 -20.92 1.90
N ALA A 141 16.78 -19.59 1.85
CA ALA A 141 17.46 -18.78 2.87
C ALA A 141 16.52 -17.79 3.57
N LYS A 142 15.22 -17.83 3.29
CA LYS A 142 14.24 -16.87 3.82
C LYS A 142 12.98 -17.58 4.29
N ASN A 143 12.48 -17.17 5.44
CA ASN A 143 11.15 -17.54 5.92
C ASN A 143 10.61 -16.35 6.73
N LEU A 144 10.09 -15.34 6.01
CA LEU A 144 9.75 -14.05 6.59
C LEU A 144 8.24 -13.80 6.50
N LEU A 145 7.66 -13.27 7.56
CA LEU A 145 6.34 -12.67 7.56
C LEU A 145 6.47 -11.19 7.90
N LEU A 146 6.03 -10.34 6.99
CA LEU A 146 6.00 -8.89 7.13
C LEU A 146 4.54 -8.46 7.18
N THR A 147 4.09 -7.87 8.28
CA THR A 147 2.72 -7.36 8.40
C THR A 147 2.74 -5.85 8.54
N THR A 148 2.07 -5.14 7.64
CA THR A 148 2.10 -3.69 7.54
C THR A 148 0.71 -3.11 7.72
N VAL A 149 0.63 -2.01 8.45
CA VAL A 149 -0.53 -1.13 8.54
C VAL A 149 -0.11 0.24 8.01
N LEU A 150 -0.88 0.75 7.07
CA LEU A 150 -0.79 2.13 6.59
C LEU A 150 -1.99 2.90 7.14
N THR A 151 -1.73 4.07 7.71
CA THR A 151 -2.76 5.03 8.15
C THR A 151 -2.55 6.33 7.39
N ARG A 152 -3.60 6.84 6.76
CA ARG A 152 -3.52 8.05 5.93
C ARG A 152 -3.06 9.26 6.75
N ILE A 153 -2.13 10.03 6.20
CA ILE A 153 -1.67 11.30 6.77
C ILE A 153 -2.35 12.44 6.01
N GLY A 154 -3.04 13.34 6.73
CA GLY A 154 -3.72 14.50 6.15
C GLY A 154 -5.14 14.22 5.66
N ALA A 155 -5.74 15.19 4.93
CA ALA A 155 -7.08 15.04 4.35
C ALA A 155 -7.07 13.91 3.29
N GLY A 156 -8.13 13.11 3.29
CA GLY A 156 -8.32 11.93 2.45
C GLY A 156 -7.97 12.08 0.96
N PRO A 157 -8.23 11.07 0.11
CA PRO A 157 -7.79 11.05 -1.27
C PRO A 157 -8.20 12.35 -1.98
N LEU A 158 -7.29 12.91 -2.77
CA LEU A 158 -7.55 14.10 -3.57
C LEU A 158 -8.83 13.87 -4.37
N ARG A 159 -9.90 14.56 -3.98
CA ARG A 159 -11.14 14.55 -4.75
C ARG A 159 -10.78 15.15 -6.12
N PRO A 160 -11.10 14.50 -7.24
CA PRO A 160 -10.87 15.10 -8.53
C PRO A 160 -11.57 16.48 -8.57
N PRO A 161 -10.96 17.50 -9.16
CA PRO A 161 -11.54 18.84 -9.19
C PRO A 161 -12.91 18.76 -9.88
N THR A 162 -13.98 19.01 -9.13
CA THR A 162 -15.34 19.17 -9.65
C THR A 162 -15.47 20.57 -10.21
N GLY A 163 -14.74 20.86 -11.28
CA GLY A 163 -14.87 22.10 -12.04
C GLY A 163 -15.17 21.78 -13.50
N PRO A 164 -15.97 22.61 -14.18
CA PRO A 164 -16.17 22.43 -15.61
C PRO A 164 -14.81 22.50 -16.33
N PRO A 165 -14.66 21.76 -17.44
CA PRO A 165 -13.42 21.79 -18.20
C PRO A 165 -13.11 23.24 -18.58
N ARG A 166 -11.88 23.70 -18.29
CA ARG A 166 -11.43 25.01 -18.75
C ARG A 166 -11.51 25.03 -20.27
N ALA A 167 -12.23 26.02 -20.79
CA ALA A 167 -12.30 26.30 -22.20
C ALA A 167 -10.88 26.41 -22.77
N PRO A 168 -10.59 25.92 -23.98
CA PRO A 168 -9.30 26.07 -24.60
C PRO A 168 -8.98 27.56 -24.74
N TRP A 169 -7.77 27.94 -24.33
CA TRP A 169 -7.25 29.30 -24.47
C TRP A 169 -7.20 29.68 -25.96
N SER A 170 -7.98 30.69 -26.34
CA SER A 170 -7.91 31.27 -27.67
C SER A 170 -6.90 32.44 -27.64
N PRO A 171 -5.85 32.46 -28.45
CA PRO A 171 -5.00 33.62 -28.57
C PRO A 171 -5.78 34.75 -29.26
N SER A 172 -6.02 35.86 -28.54
CA SER A 172 -6.54 37.08 -29.13
C SER A 172 -5.51 37.62 -30.14
N GLY A 173 -5.87 37.62 -31.43
CA GLY A 173 -5.11 38.32 -32.43
C GLY A 173 -5.14 39.83 -32.14
N GLY A 174 -3.96 40.41 -31.96
CA GLY A 174 -3.76 41.84 -32.02
C GLY A 174 -3.40 42.23 -33.45
N ALA A 175 -4.16 43.15 -34.00
CA ALA A 175 -3.84 43.87 -35.23
C ALA A 175 -2.69 44.86 -34.97
#